data_8deb88b4a6ab17fed5b00e35bb4aeaec
#
_entry.id   8deb88b4a6ab17fed5b00e35bb4aeaec
#
_cell.length_a   1.000
_cell.length_b   1.000
_cell.length_c   1.000
_cell.angle_alpha   90.00
_cell.angle_beta   90.00
_cell.angle_gamma   90.00
#
_symmetry.space_group_name_H-M   'P 1'
#
loop_
_entity.id
_entity.type
_entity.pdbx_description
1 polymer ?
#
loop_
_entity_poly.entity_id
_entity_poly.type
_entity_poly.pdbx_seq_one_letter_code
_entity_poly.pdbx_strand_id
1 'polypeptide(L)'
;LQAFDSWAAAFGETVTSAEVTPEGGGFRMHTRFSRFVNITELMLLYKRFADIQTAKMLNLPIPELENGIESVEAEENEHVRRIIREVLMPRAEAIRSGRVKPDEDNMLAVTTDGRKIALDLRLYDPNLPDLPNSKLNLVVADVFQIWKDTQKQRKTQLIWLDMGTPSAARRKTDQVA
;
A
#
# COMPACT_ATOMS: atom_id res chain seq x y z
N LEU A 1 24.39 -19.40 -10.36
CA LEU A 1 24.23 -18.28 -11.30
C LEU A 1 25.34 -17.27 -11.03
N GLN A 2 26.39 -17.28 -11.87
CA GLN A 2 27.54 -16.40 -11.67
C GLN A 2 27.31 -14.97 -12.20
N ALA A 3 26.25 -14.76 -12.98
CA ALA A 3 25.89 -13.45 -13.50
C ALA A 3 24.37 -13.29 -13.55
N PHE A 4 23.83 -12.35 -12.76
CA PHE A 4 22.41 -12.02 -12.75
C PHE A 4 21.93 -11.53 -14.12
N ASP A 5 22.75 -10.73 -14.81
CA ASP A 5 22.38 -10.16 -16.10
C ASP A 5 22.13 -11.23 -17.17
N SER A 6 22.96 -12.28 -17.20
CA SER A 6 22.78 -13.41 -18.13
C SER A 6 21.50 -14.20 -17.81
N TRP A 7 21.18 -14.37 -16.54
CA TRP A 7 19.94 -14.99 -16.10
C TRP A 7 18.73 -14.12 -16.48
N ALA A 8 18.80 -12.82 -16.21
CA ALA A 8 17.74 -11.88 -16.53
C ALA A 8 17.48 -11.80 -18.04
N ALA A 9 18.53 -11.85 -18.87
CA ALA A 9 18.40 -11.89 -20.32
C ALA A 9 17.77 -13.19 -20.85
N ALA A 10 18.01 -14.32 -20.17
CA ALA A 10 17.45 -15.62 -20.57
C ALA A 10 15.98 -15.81 -20.15
N PHE A 11 15.61 -15.27 -18.99
CA PHE A 11 14.32 -15.55 -18.34
C PHE A 11 13.45 -14.32 -18.10
N GLY A 12 13.93 -13.13 -18.41
CA GLY A 12 13.24 -11.86 -18.19
C GLY A 12 12.91 -11.14 -19.48
N GLU A 13 11.71 -10.61 -19.57
CA GLU A 13 11.31 -9.65 -20.59
C GLU A 13 11.14 -8.29 -19.96
N THR A 14 11.78 -7.28 -20.54
CA THR A 14 11.62 -5.89 -20.12
C THR A 14 10.70 -5.16 -21.08
N VAL A 15 9.82 -4.35 -20.53
CA VAL A 15 8.92 -3.48 -21.31
C VAL A 15 9.17 -2.04 -20.91
N THR A 16 9.31 -1.19 -21.91
CA THR A 16 9.38 0.26 -21.73
C THR A 16 7.99 0.84 -21.96
N SER A 17 7.44 1.44 -20.93
CA SER A 17 6.11 2.05 -20.97
C SER A 17 6.13 3.48 -20.42
N ALA A 18 5.19 4.29 -20.89
CA ALA A 18 4.93 5.59 -20.29
C ALA A 18 4.15 5.38 -18.99
N GLU A 19 4.76 5.77 -17.88
CA GLU A 19 4.14 5.71 -16.57
C GLU A 19 3.82 7.11 -16.08
N VAL A 20 2.68 7.26 -15.42
CA VAL A 20 2.35 8.51 -14.73
C VAL A 20 3.38 8.74 -13.63
N THR A 21 3.91 9.95 -13.57
CA THR A 21 4.81 10.31 -12.47
C THR A 21 4.09 10.22 -11.14
N PRO A 22 4.77 9.86 -10.03
CA PRO A 22 4.14 9.75 -8.71
C PRO A 22 3.37 11.01 -8.29
N GLU A 23 3.77 12.15 -8.82
CA GLU A 23 3.17 13.47 -8.58
C GLU A 23 1.89 13.72 -9.39
N GLY A 24 1.55 12.82 -10.33
CA GLY A 24 0.37 12.97 -11.19
C GLY A 24 0.48 14.06 -12.27
N GLY A 25 1.64 14.71 -12.40
CA GLY A 25 1.84 15.89 -13.29
C GLY A 25 2.43 15.59 -14.66
N GLY A 26 2.62 14.33 -15.04
CA GLY A 26 3.22 14.00 -16.33
C GLY A 26 3.46 12.51 -16.53
N PHE A 27 4.11 12.20 -17.64
CA PHE A 27 4.52 10.84 -17.98
C PHE A 27 6.03 10.75 -18.08
N ARG A 28 6.59 9.62 -17.64
CA ARG A 28 7.99 9.27 -17.87
C ARG A 28 8.08 7.90 -18.53
N MET A 29 9.04 7.74 -19.41
CA MET A 29 9.37 6.42 -19.96
C MET A 29 10.17 5.65 -18.93
N HIS A 30 9.70 4.48 -18.57
CA HIS A 30 10.38 3.61 -17.62
C HIS A 30 10.45 2.20 -18.17
N THR A 31 11.66 1.63 -18.14
CA THR A 31 11.89 0.24 -18.53
C THR A 31 11.87 -0.61 -17.26
N ARG A 32 10.96 -1.54 -17.21
CA ARG A 32 10.84 -2.48 -16.09
C ARG A 32 10.84 -3.91 -16.56
N PHE A 33 11.28 -4.79 -15.70
CA PHE A 33 11.00 -6.20 -15.82
C PHE A 33 9.46 -6.40 -15.82
N SER A 34 8.97 -7.03 -16.88
CA SER A 34 7.52 -7.18 -17.09
C SER A 34 7.05 -8.58 -16.74
N ARG A 35 7.70 -9.58 -17.29
CA ARG A 35 7.30 -10.97 -17.06
C ARG A 35 8.47 -11.93 -17.22
N PHE A 36 8.28 -13.13 -16.70
CA PHE A 36 9.20 -14.23 -16.99
C PHE A 36 8.89 -14.83 -18.36
N VAL A 37 9.95 -15.11 -19.10
CA VAL A 37 9.94 -15.87 -20.35
C VAL A 37 10.67 -17.20 -20.13
N ASN A 38 10.57 -18.13 -21.08
CA ASN A 38 11.17 -19.47 -20.96
C ASN A 38 10.82 -20.16 -19.62
N ILE A 39 9.55 -20.06 -19.23
CA ILE A 39 9.07 -20.54 -17.92
C ILE A 39 9.32 -22.02 -17.74
N THR A 40 9.21 -22.82 -18.79
CA THR A 40 9.43 -24.27 -18.71
C THR A 40 10.84 -24.60 -18.27
N GLU A 41 11.84 -23.97 -18.90
CA GLU A 41 13.26 -24.15 -18.58
C GLU A 41 13.58 -23.59 -17.19
N LEU A 42 13.01 -22.43 -16.86
CA LEU A 42 13.16 -21.82 -15.55
C LEU A 42 12.62 -22.75 -14.44
N MET A 43 11.46 -23.32 -14.65
CA MET A 43 10.83 -24.27 -13.72
C MET A 43 11.62 -25.58 -13.59
N LEU A 44 12.18 -26.09 -14.69
CA LEU A 44 13.04 -27.26 -14.66
C LEU A 44 14.32 -27.01 -13.88
N LEU A 45 14.93 -25.84 -14.04
CA LEU A 45 16.10 -25.43 -13.25
C LEU A 45 15.74 -25.31 -11.78
N TYR A 46 14.63 -24.67 -11.49
CA TYR A 46 14.18 -24.41 -10.11
C TYR A 46 13.87 -25.71 -9.36
N LYS A 47 13.22 -26.68 -10.00
CA LYS A 47 12.91 -27.99 -9.42
C LYS A 47 14.13 -28.84 -9.06
N ARG A 48 15.34 -28.48 -9.52
CA ARG A 48 16.57 -29.19 -9.13
C ARG A 48 16.99 -28.94 -7.67
N PHE A 49 16.55 -27.84 -7.10
CA PHE A 49 16.98 -27.43 -5.75
C PHE A 49 15.81 -26.94 -4.86
N ALA A 50 14.59 -26.85 -5.40
CA ALA A 50 13.43 -26.41 -4.67
C ALA A 50 12.24 -27.34 -4.91
N ASP A 51 11.51 -27.66 -3.85
CA ASP A 51 10.18 -28.25 -3.93
C ASP A 51 9.13 -27.15 -4.13
N ILE A 52 8.28 -27.30 -5.12
CA ILE A 52 7.29 -26.28 -5.48
C ILE A 52 5.91 -26.81 -5.19
N GLN A 53 5.25 -26.21 -4.23
CA GLN A 53 3.86 -26.50 -3.88
C GLN A 53 3.00 -25.28 -4.23
N THR A 54 2.09 -25.46 -5.17
CA THR A 54 1.11 -24.42 -5.51
C THR A 54 -0.12 -24.55 -4.61
N ALA A 55 -0.87 -23.47 -4.42
CA ALA A 55 -2.13 -23.50 -3.66
C ALA A 55 -3.10 -24.58 -4.17
N LYS A 56 -3.14 -24.81 -5.49
CA LYS A 56 -3.96 -25.86 -6.12
C LYS A 56 -3.47 -27.27 -5.76
N MET A 57 -2.15 -27.48 -5.67
CA MET A 57 -1.58 -28.79 -5.28
C MET A 57 -1.82 -29.12 -3.81
N LEU A 58 -1.80 -28.09 -2.95
CA LEU A 58 -2.03 -28.23 -1.52
C LEU A 58 -3.50 -28.49 -1.18
N ASN A 59 -4.43 -28.16 -2.09
CA ASN A 59 -5.86 -28.33 -1.89
C ASN A 59 -6.34 -27.91 -0.50
N LEU A 60 -5.87 -26.74 -0.04
CA LEU A 60 -6.21 -26.22 1.27
C LEU A 60 -7.69 -25.87 1.35
N PRO A 61 -8.35 -26.14 2.48
CA PRO A 61 -9.71 -25.68 2.70
C PRO A 61 -9.73 -24.16 2.83
N ILE A 62 -10.02 -23.47 1.74
CA ILE A 62 -10.12 -22.01 1.69
C ILE A 62 -11.59 -21.65 1.86
N PRO A 63 -11.95 -20.79 2.84
CA PRO A 63 -13.30 -20.30 2.99
C PRO A 63 -13.77 -19.59 1.71
N GLU A 64 -15.01 -19.86 1.30
CA GLU A 64 -15.63 -19.13 0.21
C GLU A 64 -16.11 -17.75 0.67
N LEU A 65 -16.01 -16.76 -0.22
CA LEU A 65 -16.58 -15.44 0.04
C LEU A 65 -18.09 -15.49 -0.19
N GLU A 66 -18.86 -15.16 0.85
CA GLU A 66 -20.33 -15.23 0.81
C GLU A 66 -20.91 -14.26 -0.25
N ASN A 67 -20.45 -13.01 -0.27
CA ASN A 67 -20.93 -11.94 -1.16
C ASN A 67 -19.86 -11.37 -2.09
N GLY A 68 -18.68 -11.99 -2.18
CA GLY A 68 -17.57 -11.46 -2.92
C GLY A 68 -16.81 -10.36 -2.17
N ILE A 69 -16.11 -9.49 -2.92
CA ILE A 69 -15.36 -8.36 -2.37
C ILE A 69 -16.23 -7.12 -2.46
N GLU A 70 -16.48 -6.50 -1.32
CA GLU A 70 -17.17 -5.22 -1.22
C GLU A 70 -16.14 -4.09 -1.05
N SER A 71 -16.32 -3.00 -1.79
CA SER A 71 -15.47 -1.81 -1.69
C SER A 71 -16.25 -0.69 -1.03
N VAL A 72 -15.71 -0.17 0.06
CA VAL A 72 -16.24 1.03 0.73
C VAL A 72 -15.33 2.20 0.41
N GLU A 73 -15.88 3.23 -0.21
CA GLU A 73 -15.12 4.42 -0.62
C GLU A 73 -15.43 5.59 0.30
N ALA A 74 -14.38 6.25 0.78
CA ALA A 74 -14.52 7.49 1.53
C ALA A 74 -14.79 8.64 0.57
N GLU A 75 -15.75 9.49 0.90
CA GLU A 75 -16.01 10.70 0.14
C GLU A 75 -14.82 11.66 0.18
N GLU A 76 -14.67 12.42 -0.90
CA GLU A 76 -13.63 13.43 -0.99
C GLU A 76 -13.86 14.54 0.05
N ASN A 77 -12.81 14.89 0.78
CA ASN A 77 -12.85 15.91 1.83
C ASN A 77 -12.03 17.13 1.46
N GLU A 78 -12.59 18.32 1.64
CA GLU A 78 -11.93 19.59 1.29
C GLU A 78 -10.66 19.86 2.13
N HIS A 79 -10.60 19.40 3.38
CA HIS A 79 -9.38 19.51 4.19
C HIS A 79 -8.24 18.67 3.58
N VAL A 80 -8.55 17.43 3.17
CA VAL A 80 -7.59 16.55 2.49
C VAL A 80 -7.12 17.20 1.21
N ARG A 81 -8.06 17.67 0.37
CA ARG A 81 -7.76 18.34 -0.91
C ARG A 81 -6.87 19.57 -0.71
N ARG A 82 -7.15 20.39 0.29
CA ARG A 82 -6.36 21.58 0.60
C ARG A 82 -4.92 21.21 1.00
N ILE A 83 -4.73 20.24 1.89
CA ILE A 83 -3.39 19.82 2.30
C ILE A 83 -2.60 19.24 1.11
N ILE A 84 -3.24 18.45 0.26
CA ILE A 84 -2.59 17.95 -0.96
C ILE A 84 -2.13 19.10 -1.82
N ARG A 85 -2.99 20.08 -2.09
CA ARG A 85 -2.71 21.22 -2.98
C ARG A 85 -1.69 22.20 -2.42
N GLU A 86 -1.81 22.54 -1.12
CA GLU A 86 -1.02 23.62 -0.50
C GLU A 86 0.27 23.12 0.14
N VAL A 87 0.37 21.83 0.46
CA VAL A 87 1.54 21.26 1.12
C VAL A 87 2.24 20.22 0.27
N LEU A 88 1.55 19.14 -0.12
CA LEU A 88 2.23 18.02 -0.80
C LEU A 88 2.66 18.37 -2.22
N MET A 89 1.80 19.03 -3.00
CA MET A 89 2.12 19.41 -4.38
C MET A 89 3.30 20.37 -4.48
N PRO A 90 3.40 21.45 -3.68
CA PRO A 90 4.57 22.33 -3.66
C PRO A 90 5.86 21.62 -3.24
N ARG A 91 5.81 20.70 -2.27
CA ARG A 91 6.96 19.90 -1.86
C ARG A 91 7.44 19.01 -3.01
N ALA A 92 6.52 18.28 -3.65
CA ALA A 92 6.83 17.44 -4.79
C ALA A 92 7.47 18.24 -5.93
N GLU A 93 6.96 19.46 -6.22
CA GLU A 93 7.51 20.35 -7.23
C GLU A 93 8.92 20.87 -6.86
N ALA A 94 9.14 21.21 -5.60
CA ALA A 94 10.44 21.67 -5.10
C ALA A 94 11.50 20.56 -5.23
N ILE A 95 11.15 19.32 -4.91
CA ILE A 95 12.01 18.15 -5.05
C ILE A 95 12.31 17.87 -6.54
N ARG A 96 11.30 17.88 -7.39
CA ARG A 96 11.43 17.64 -8.83
C ARG A 96 12.33 18.69 -9.51
N SER A 97 12.22 19.94 -9.11
CA SER A 97 13.04 21.04 -9.64
C SER A 97 14.45 21.12 -9.03
N GLY A 98 14.81 20.20 -8.11
CA GLY A 98 16.12 20.18 -7.46
C GLY A 98 16.36 21.33 -6.48
N ARG A 99 15.30 22.02 -6.05
CA ARG A 99 15.40 23.14 -5.07
C ARG A 99 15.62 22.67 -3.65
N VAL A 100 15.34 21.39 -3.37
CA VAL A 100 15.49 20.77 -2.05
C VAL A 100 16.40 19.56 -2.18
N LYS A 101 17.32 19.38 -1.22
CA LYS A 101 18.22 18.26 -1.18
C LYS A 101 17.50 16.98 -0.72
N PRO A 102 17.92 15.78 -1.18
CA PRO A 102 17.27 14.50 -0.80
C PRO A 102 17.30 14.18 0.69
N ASP A 103 18.23 14.74 1.45
CA ASP A 103 18.36 14.63 2.91
C ASP A 103 17.43 15.57 3.68
N GLU A 104 16.99 16.66 3.05
CA GLU A 104 16.02 17.61 3.62
C GLU A 104 14.57 17.16 3.37
N ASP A 105 14.25 16.80 2.12
CA ASP A 105 12.94 16.23 1.73
C ASP A 105 13.09 15.39 0.45
N ASN A 106 12.22 14.39 0.30
CA ASN A 106 12.27 13.50 -0.86
C ASN A 106 10.88 12.94 -1.20
N MET A 107 10.73 12.39 -2.40
CA MET A 107 9.45 11.86 -2.87
C MET A 107 8.92 10.71 -2.02
N LEU A 108 9.77 9.93 -1.36
CA LEU A 108 9.33 8.87 -0.46
C LEU A 108 8.64 9.47 0.78
N ALA A 109 9.17 10.55 1.33
CA ALA A 109 8.55 11.27 2.45
C ALA A 109 7.20 11.86 2.04
N VAL A 110 7.13 12.55 0.89
CA VAL A 110 5.89 13.13 0.36
C VAL A 110 4.82 12.06 0.12
N THR A 111 5.17 10.94 -0.50
CA THR A 111 4.23 9.84 -0.73
C THR A 111 3.79 9.16 0.56
N THR A 112 4.68 9.04 1.54
CA THR A 112 4.34 8.52 2.87
C THR A 112 3.35 9.44 3.59
N ASP A 113 3.58 10.75 3.55
CA ASP A 113 2.66 11.72 4.12
C ASP A 113 1.31 11.72 3.39
N GLY A 114 1.32 11.59 2.06
CA GLY A 114 0.10 11.43 1.27
C GLY A 114 -0.72 10.19 1.68
N ARG A 115 -0.05 9.05 1.93
CA ARG A 115 -0.71 7.84 2.43
C ARG A 115 -1.31 8.03 3.82
N LYS A 116 -0.61 8.73 4.73
CA LYS A 116 -1.14 9.05 6.06
C LYS A 116 -2.40 9.91 5.96
N ILE A 117 -2.34 10.99 5.18
CA ILE A 117 -3.45 11.92 4.96
C ILE A 117 -4.65 11.21 4.34
N ALA A 118 -4.42 10.31 3.39
CA ALA A 118 -5.47 9.53 2.74
C ALA A 118 -6.14 8.50 3.67
N LEU A 119 -5.47 8.07 4.73
CA LEU A 119 -6.03 7.16 5.72
C LEU A 119 -6.75 7.93 6.82
N ASP A 120 -6.03 8.84 7.49
CA ASP A 120 -6.56 9.73 8.53
C ASP A 120 -5.63 10.93 8.70
N LEU A 121 -6.19 12.15 8.74
CA LEU A 121 -5.42 13.38 8.85
C LEU A 121 -4.54 13.43 10.10
N ARG A 122 -4.98 12.85 11.20
CA ARG A 122 -4.28 12.82 12.49
C ARG A 122 -3.00 11.98 12.47
N LEU A 123 -2.84 11.09 11.48
CA LEU A 123 -1.58 10.39 11.25
C LEU A 123 -0.49 11.30 10.66
N TYR A 124 -0.90 12.36 9.98
CA TYR A 124 -0.01 13.38 9.45
C TYR A 124 0.29 14.45 10.51
N ASP A 125 -0.75 15.03 11.09
CA ASP A 125 -0.64 16.00 12.18
C ASP A 125 -1.76 15.71 13.23
N PRO A 126 -1.39 15.34 14.47
CA PRO A 126 -2.34 15.02 15.53
C PRO A 126 -3.31 16.18 15.91
N ASN A 127 -2.97 17.41 15.55
CA ASN A 127 -3.82 18.58 15.82
C ASN A 127 -4.93 18.78 14.77
N LEU A 128 -4.89 18.03 13.68
CA LEU A 128 -5.93 18.11 12.66
C LEU A 128 -7.23 17.44 13.14
N PRO A 129 -8.39 17.91 12.62
CA PRO A 129 -9.67 17.40 13.08
C PRO A 129 -9.89 15.93 12.68
N ASP A 130 -10.63 15.23 13.52
CA ASP A 130 -11.21 13.94 13.16
C ASP A 130 -12.30 14.16 12.10
N LEU A 131 -12.16 13.49 10.96
CA LEU A 131 -13.14 13.55 9.90
C LEU A 131 -14.09 12.35 10.01
N PRO A 132 -15.40 12.56 10.27
CA PRO A 132 -16.36 11.46 10.46
C PRO A 132 -16.37 10.44 9.32
N ASN A 133 -16.12 10.89 8.07
CA ASN A 133 -16.09 10.06 6.86
C ASN A 133 -14.65 9.70 6.44
N SER A 134 -13.67 9.75 7.34
CA SER A 134 -12.32 9.23 7.05
C SER A 134 -12.38 7.73 6.82
N LYS A 135 -11.43 7.20 6.05
CA LYS A 135 -11.35 5.75 5.80
C LYS A 135 -11.30 4.95 7.10
N LEU A 136 -10.60 5.47 8.10
CA LEU A 136 -10.49 4.81 9.40
C LEU A 136 -11.86 4.76 10.10
N ASN A 137 -12.59 5.87 10.11
CA ASN A 137 -13.91 5.92 10.76
C ASN A 137 -14.95 5.06 10.04
N LEU A 138 -14.89 4.96 8.71
CA LEU A 138 -15.74 4.04 7.95
C LEU A 138 -15.44 2.58 8.31
N VAL A 139 -14.15 2.19 8.37
CA VAL A 139 -13.76 0.83 8.80
C VAL A 139 -14.25 0.54 10.22
N VAL A 140 -14.12 1.50 11.14
CA VAL A 140 -14.61 1.34 12.53
C VAL A 140 -16.12 1.13 12.56
N ALA A 141 -16.88 1.89 11.76
CA ALA A 141 -18.32 1.76 11.66
C ALA A 141 -18.73 0.38 11.12
N ASP A 142 -18.09 -0.07 10.03
CA ASP A 142 -18.35 -1.38 9.43
C ASP A 142 -18.02 -2.52 10.39
N VAL A 143 -16.83 -2.49 10.98
CA VAL A 143 -16.40 -3.50 11.96
C VAL A 143 -17.36 -3.57 13.13
N PHE A 144 -17.80 -2.42 13.63
CA PHE A 144 -18.77 -2.37 14.72
C PHE A 144 -20.13 -2.93 14.31
N GLN A 145 -20.60 -2.61 13.11
CA GLN A 145 -21.88 -3.14 12.61
C GLN A 145 -21.82 -4.66 12.43
N ILE A 146 -20.78 -5.18 11.80
CA ILE A 146 -20.58 -6.63 11.62
C ILE A 146 -20.49 -7.33 12.99
N TRP A 147 -19.77 -6.74 13.95
CA TRP A 147 -19.70 -7.28 15.30
C TRP A 147 -21.07 -7.36 15.95
N LYS A 148 -21.89 -6.31 15.85
CA LYS A 148 -23.23 -6.25 16.40
C LYS A 148 -24.13 -7.32 15.79
N ASP A 149 -24.10 -7.48 14.47
CA ASP A 149 -24.93 -8.42 13.73
C ASP A 149 -24.53 -9.87 13.98
N THR A 150 -23.25 -10.13 14.23
CA THR A 150 -22.71 -11.47 14.42
C THR A 150 -22.42 -11.84 15.88
N GLN A 151 -22.74 -10.97 16.83
CA GLN A 151 -22.44 -11.14 18.25
C GLN A 151 -22.96 -12.46 18.84
N LYS A 152 -24.19 -12.84 18.50
CA LYS A 152 -24.80 -14.10 18.97
C LYS A 152 -24.07 -15.34 18.43
N GLN A 153 -23.49 -15.24 17.24
CA GLN A 153 -22.77 -16.32 16.56
C GLN A 153 -21.29 -16.36 16.95
N ARG A 154 -20.79 -15.34 17.68
CA ARG A 154 -19.39 -15.19 18.10
C ARG A 154 -18.41 -15.28 16.93
N LYS A 155 -18.76 -14.69 15.76
CA LYS A 155 -17.88 -14.65 14.59
C LYS A 155 -16.64 -13.77 14.85
N THR A 156 -15.54 -14.08 14.17
CA THR A 156 -14.28 -13.36 14.26
C THR A 156 -14.11 -12.47 13.04
N GLN A 157 -13.52 -11.30 13.23
CA GLN A 157 -13.13 -10.40 12.15
C GLN A 157 -11.60 -10.28 12.11
N LEU A 158 -11.03 -10.20 10.93
CA LEU A 158 -9.61 -9.94 10.72
C LEU A 158 -9.48 -8.57 10.07
N ILE A 159 -8.74 -7.67 10.72
CA ILE A 159 -8.48 -6.32 10.22
C ILE A 159 -7.00 -6.24 9.85
N TRP A 160 -6.73 -5.91 8.60
CA TRP A 160 -5.36 -5.74 8.08
C TRP A 160 -5.05 -4.25 7.98
N LEU A 161 -4.04 -3.81 8.71
CA LEU A 161 -3.61 -2.42 8.77
C LEU A 161 -2.09 -2.35 8.62
N ASP A 162 -1.62 -1.73 7.56
CA ASP A 162 -0.20 -1.57 7.26
C ASP A 162 0.39 -0.24 7.77
N MET A 163 -0.45 0.69 8.21
CA MET A 163 -0.04 2.01 8.70
C MET A 163 -0.86 2.41 9.94
N GLY A 164 -0.22 3.15 10.86
CA GLY A 164 -0.90 3.60 12.08
C GLY A 164 -1.01 2.54 13.17
N THR A 165 -0.32 1.39 13.03
CA THR A 165 -0.33 0.35 14.06
C THR A 165 0.34 0.84 15.34
N PRO A 166 -0.22 0.54 16.54
CA PRO A 166 0.37 0.91 17.81
C PRO A 166 1.78 0.34 17.97
N SER A 167 2.76 1.18 18.25
CA SER A 167 4.11 0.75 18.58
C SER A 167 4.32 0.67 20.09
N ALA A 168 5.27 -0.17 20.55
CA ALA A 168 5.61 -0.29 21.97
C ALA A 168 6.11 1.04 22.57
N ALA A 169 6.70 1.92 21.76
CA ALA A 169 7.14 3.24 22.19
C ALA A 169 5.97 4.20 22.47
N ARG A 170 4.89 4.14 21.67
CA ARG A 170 3.68 4.96 21.88
C ARG A 170 2.86 4.52 23.08
N ARG A 171 2.82 3.21 23.39
CA ARG A 171 2.09 2.69 24.56
C ARG A 171 2.57 3.26 25.89
N LYS A 172 3.83 3.73 25.97
CA LYS A 172 4.38 4.34 27.20
C LYS A 172 3.92 5.79 27.39
N THR A 173 3.56 6.49 26.33
CA THR A 173 3.14 7.89 26.40
C THR A 173 1.66 8.01 26.81
N ASP A 174 0.82 7.05 26.40
CA ASP A 174 -0.61 7.05 26.71
C ASP A 174 -0.96 6.52 28.11
N GLN A 175 0.02 5.97 28.84
CA GLN A 175 -0.14 5.53 30.24
C GLN A 175 0.24 6.59 31.28
N VAL A 176 0.62 7.79 30.85
CA VAL A 176 1.07 8.91 31.73
C VAL A 176 0.11 10.11 31.63
N ALA A 177 -1.09 9.94 31.08
CA ALA A 177 -2.14 10.97 31.05
C ALA A 177 -3.36 10.54 31.86
#